data_cc9fef430194e8d73ada813233859078
#
_entry.id   cc9fef430194e8d73ada813233859078
#
_cell.length_a   1.000
_cell.length_b   1.000
_cell.length_c   1.000
_cell.angle_alpha   90.00
_cell.angle_beta   90.00
_cell.angle_gamma   90.00
#
_symmetry.space_group_name_H-M   'P 1'
#
loop_
_entity.id
_entity.type
_entity.pdbx_description
1 polymer ?
#
loop_
_entity_poly.entity_id
_entity_poly.type
_entity_poly.pdbx_seq_one_letter_code
_entity_poly.pdbx_strand_id
1 'polypeptide(L)'
;MKNLFFNLLLVMLVAPMAFAQPDINGGPINTRTKTGIIDGVYVSTHIPTKRLVPYIDVREADVIWSKRVWRTIDLREKINLPLYYPLDEITPGGVWVKNTSRWSLWTVIRHHVMTGDLVVYDAENPAAIGRIFDGDQFKHPIMPEDGKDYFTDSVFRSEVFRLLGTLAPVETDEFGTMIALKDQYGYDSIQELPNGDIITVYPPRDTNWFTSKDIVQYRIKEDWFFDKQRSVLDVRILGIAPVIYKREKDNSISGTRELFWLYFPTDCRYVFNNYFVYNEH
;
A
#
# COMPACT_ATOMS: atom_id res chain seq x y z
N MET A 1 29.54 17.79 -43.43
CA MET A 1 28.78 18.37 -42.30
C MET A 1 27.28 17.99 -42.31
N LYS A 2 26.57 18.00 -43.42
CA LYS A 2 25.13 17.60 -43.45
C LYS A 2 24.86 16.18 -42.97
N ASN A 3 25.71 15.22 -43.33
CA ASN A 3 25.53 13.82 -42.94
C ASN A 3 25.83 13.57 -41.46
N LEU A 4 26.73 14.34 -40.86
CA LEU A 4 27.04 14.25 -39.44
C LEU A 4 25.88 14.77 -38.57
N PHE A 5 25.23 15.84 -39.04
CA PHE A 5 24.07 16.42 -38.35
C PHE A 5 22.85 15.50 -38.42
N PHE A 6 22.64 14.82 -39.56
CA PHE A 6 21.57 13.87 -39.79
C PHE A 6 21.74 12.61 -38.91
N ASN A 7 22.98 12.10 -38.80
CA ASN A 7 23.28 10.97 -37.93
C ASN A 7 23.16 11.33 -36.44
N LEU A 8 23.54 12.54 -36.03
CA LEU A 8 23.37 13.03 -34.68
C LEU A 8 21.87 13.19 -34.31
N LEU A 9 21.06 13.69 -35.28
CA LEU A 9 19.62 13.81 -35.12
C LEU A 9 18.94 12.44 -34.98
N LEU A 10 19.40 11.45 -35.78
CA LEU A 10 18.88 10.08 -35.74
C LEU A 10 19.19 9.41 -34.39
N VAL A 11 20.39 9.61 -33.86
CA VAL A 11 20.80 9.09 -32.55
C VAL A 11 19.99 9.77 -31.41
N MET A 12 19.70 11.07 -31.52
CA MET A 12 18.83 11.76 -30.55
C MET A 12 17.37 11.28 -30.60
N LEU A 13 16.88 10.84 -31.76
CA LEU A 13 15.50 10.34 -31.89
C LEU A 13 15.34 8.92 -31.36
N VAL A 14 16.42 8.12 -31.36
CA VAL A 14 16.38 6.71 -30.88
C VAL A 14 16.69 6.62 -29.38
N ALA A 15 17.43 7.59 -28.83
CA ALA A 15 17.80 7.59 -27.41
C ALA A 15 16.60 7.59 -26.43
N PRO A 16 15.50 8.34 -26.65
CA PRO A 16 14.36 8.26 -25.75
C PRO A 16 13.55 6.96 -25.87
N MET A 17 13.64 6.23 -26.99
CA MET A 17 12.95 4.94 -27.11
C MET A 17 13.64 3.81 -26.32
N ALA A 18 14.91 3.96 -25.98
CA ALA A 18 15.63 2.97 -25.16
C ALA A 18 15.21 2.99 -23.68
N PHE A 19 14.57 4.08 -23.23
CA PHE A 19 14.02 4.21 -21.87
C PHE A 19 12.52 3.89 -21.78
N ALA A 20 11.92 3.49 -22.89
CA ALA A 20 10.49 3.11 -22.94
C ALA A 20 10.24 1.62 -22.62
N GLN A 21 11.19 0.93 -22.02
CA GLN A 21 10.84 -0.28 -21.31
C GLN A 21 10.13 0.16 -20.05
N PRO A 22 8.88 -0.29 -19.82
CA PRO A 22 8.23 -0.04 -18.55
C PRO A 22 9.21 -0.54 -17.50
N ASP A 23 9.63 0.37 -16.64
CA ASP A 23 10.42 0.02 -15.49
C ASP A 23 9.55 -0.92 -14.65
N ILE A 24 9.81 -2.21 -14.76
CA ILE A 24 9.14 -3.24 -13.97
C ILE A 24 9.73 -3.19 -12.56
N ASN A 25 9.86 -1.99 -12.03
CA ASN A 25 10.31 -1.71 -10.68
C ASN A 25 9.22 -1.92 -9.65
N GLY A 26 8.20 -2.63 -10.05
CA GLY A 26 7.16 -3.04 -9.15
C GLY A 26 7.61 -3.97 -8.04
N GLY A 27 8.89 -4.28 -7.94
CA GLY A 27 9.39 -5.19 -6.92
C GLY A 27 10.00 -6.44 -7.48
N PRO A 28 10.47 -7.34 -6.61
CA PRO A 28 11.19 -8.50 -7.04
C PRO A 28 10.31 -9.41 -7.87
N ILE A 29 10.61 -9.43 -9.14
CA ILE A 29 10.14 -10.46 -10.01
C ILE A 29 10.80 -11.73 -9.52
N ASN A 30 9.99 -12.75 -9.37
CA ASN A 30 10.46 -14.05 -8.93
C ASN A 30 11.60 -14.49 -9.82
N THR A 31 12.76 -14.50 -9.25
CA THR A 31 13.88 -14.52 -10.04
C THR A 31 14.49 -15.81 -10.22
N ARG A 32 14.79 -15.84 -11.22
CA ARG A 32 15.94 -16.42 -11.85
C ARG A 32 16.82 -17.23 -10.93
N THR A 33 16.73 -18.51 -11.07
CA THR A 33 17.92 -19.36 -11.03
C THR A 33 19.02 -18.67 -11.84
N LYS A 34 20.22 -18.50 -11.28
CA LYS A 34 21.36 -17.95 -12.01
C LYS A 34 21.46 -18.63 -13.37
N THR A 35 21.64 -17.83 -14.41
CA THR A 35 21.74 -18.32 -15.80
C THR A 35 22.73 -19.48 -15.87
N GLY A 36 22.26 -20.64 -16.32
CA GLY A 36 23.08 -21.82 -16.53
C GLY A 36 22.94 -22.93 -15.48
N ILE A 37 22.23 -22.70 -14.38
CA ILE A 37 21.94 -23.78 -13.40
C ILE A 37 20.48 -24.18 -13.58
N ILE A 38 20.27 -25.40 -14.05
CA ILE A 38 18.94 -26.01 -14.18
C ILE A 38 18.86 -27.08 -13.08
N ASP A 39 17.97 -26.83 -12.12
CA ASP A 39 17.63 -27.80 -11.08
C ASP A 39 16.23 -28.34 -11.39
N GLY A 40 16.18 -29.34 -12.28
CA GLY A 40 14.93 -29.96 -12.69
C GLY A 40 14.76 -30.08 -14.20
N VAL A 41 13.58 -30.57 -14.62
CA VAL A 41 13.25 -30.82 -16.02
C VAL A 41 12.90 -29.54 -16.80
N TYR A 42 12.53 -28.49 -16.09
CA TYR A 42 12.12 -27.21 -16.69
C TYR A 42 12.75 -26.05 -15.94
N VAL A 43 12.98 -24.98 -16.67
CA VAL A 43 13.35 -23.69 -16.09
C VAL A 43 12.05 -22.96 -15.76
N SER A 44 11.85 -22.66 -14.47
CA SER A 44 10.73 -21.80 -14.08
C SER A 44 10.96 -20.40 -14.62
N THR A 45 10.23 -20.05 -15.66
CA THR A 45 10.27 -18.71 -16.23
C THR A 45 9.06 -17.94 -15.75
N HIS A 46 9.31 -16.81 -15.10
CA HIS A 46 8.27 -15.84 -14.84
C HIS A 46 8.15 -14.90 -16.04
N ILE A 47 6.93 -14.78 -16.54
CA ILE A 47 6.60 -13.78 -17.56
C ILE A 47 5.94 -12.61 -16.85
N PRO A 48 6.68 -11.52 -16.56
CA PRO A 48 6.15 -10.37 -15.83
C PRO A 48 5.10 -9.57 -16.60
N THR A 49 4.90 -9.92 -17.87
CA THR A 49 4.04 -9.18 -18.79
C THR A 49 2.78 -9.95 -19.16
N LYS A 50 2.18 -10.68 -18.24
CA LYS A 50 0.84 -11.23 -18.48
C LYS A 50 -0.12 -10.07 -18.71
N ARG A 51 -0.74 -10.04 -19.91
CA ARG A 51 -1.79 -9.07 -20.18
C ARG A 51 -2.92 -9.25 -19.16
N LEU A 52 -3.25 -8.18 -18.48
CA LEU A 52 -4.39 -8.17 -17.59
C LEU A 52 -5.66 -8.44 -18.39
N VAL A 53 -6.41 -9.47 -17.99
CA VAL A 53 -7.72 -9.75 -18.56
C VAL A 53 -8.74 -8.95 -17.76
N PRO A 54 -9.42 -7.95 -18.34
CA PRO A 54 -10.44 -7.18 -17.64
C PRO A 54 -11.62 -8.07 -17.24
N TYR A 55 -12.42 -7.64 -16.28
CA TYR A 55 -13.69 -8.29 -16.02
C TYR A 55 -14.58 -8.19 -17.27
N ILE A 56 -15.25 -9.27 -17.58
CA ILE A 56 -16.24 -9.30 -18.67
C ILE A 56 -17.36 -8.32 -18.30
N ASP A 57 -17.78 -7.51 -19.25
CA ASP A 57 -18.92 -6.64 -19.07
C ASP A 57 -20.19 -7.47 -18.91
N VAL A 58 -20.97 -7.17 -17.89
CA VAL A 58 -22.23 -7.84 -17.57
C VAL A 58 -23.31 -6.78 -17.50
N ARG A 59 -24.30 -6.90 -18.36
CA ARG A 59 -25.45 -5.97 -18.37
C ARG A 59 -26.32 -6.23 -17.13
N GLU A 60 -26.89 -5.19 -16.59
CA GLU A 60 -27.82 -5.28 -15.44
C GLU A 60 -28.96 -6.27 -15.71
N ALA A 61 -29.49 -6.29 -16.93
CA ALA A 61 -30.57 -7.18 -17.34
C ALA A 61 -30.19 -8.68 -17.34
N ASP A 62 -28.89 -9.00 -17.36
CA ASP A 62 -28.37 -10.37 -17.34
C ASP A 62 -28.11 -10.87 -15.92
N VAL A 63 -28.16 -10.00 -14.92
CA VAL A 63 -28.00 -10.34 -13.51
C VAL A 63 -29.35 -10.70 -12.92
N ILE A 64 -29.62 -11.99 -12.75
CA ILE A 64 -30.89 -12.46 -12.15
C ILE A 64 -30.84 -12.32 -10.62
N TRP A 65 -29.66 -12.54 -10.06
CA TRP A 65 -29.44 -12.51 -8.62
C TRP A 65 -28.04 -11.97 -8.33
N SER A 66 -27.94 -11.14 -7.32
CA SER A 66 -26.66 -10.67 -6.80
C SER A 66 -26.70 -10.51 -5.29
N LYS A 67 -25.57 -10.74 -4.65
CA LYS A 67 -25.40 -10.53 -3.21
C LYS A 67 -23.99 -10.01 -2.93
N ARG A 68 -23.92 -8.93 -2.16
CA ARG A 68 -22.67 -8.41 -1.62
C ARG A 68 -22.25 -9.17 -0.39
N VAL A 69 -20.99 -9.58 -0.35
CA VAL A 69 -20.43 -10.39 0.72
C VAL A 69 -19.09 -9.78 1.14
N TRP A 70 -18.86 -9.71 2.44
CA TRP A 70 -17.57 -9.37 3.02
C TRP A 70 -16.94 -10.64 3.55
N ARG A 71 -15.72 -10.89 3.12
CA ARG A 71 -14.93 -12.05 3.55
C ARG A 71 -13.65 -11.58 4.21
N THR A 72 -13.10 -12.42 5.06
CA THR A 72 -11.83 -12.17 5.75
C THR A 72 -10.84 -13.27 5.39
N ILE A 73 -9.65 -12.87 4.98
CA ILE A 73 -8.48 -13.74 4.83
C ILE A 73 -7.64 -13.58 6.09
N ASP A 74 -7.56 -14.58 6.91
CA ASP A 74 -6.73 -14.60 8.12
C ASP A 74 -5.31 -15.05 7.74
N LEU A 75 -4.31 -14.19 8.00
CA LEU A 75 -2.92 -14.45 7.64
C LEU A 75 -2.24 -15.49 8.55
N ARG A 76 -2.87 -15.88 9.66
CA ARG A 76 -2.39 -16.94 10.54
C ARG A 76 -2.66 -18.33 9.98
N GLU A 77 -3.58 -18.46 9.05
CA GLU A 77 -3.86 -19.72 8.37
C GLU A 77 -2.73 -20.11 7.43
N LYS A 78 -2.30 -21.37 7.48
CA LYS A 78 -1.17 -21.88 6.71
C LYS A 78 -1.29 -21.59 5.21
N ILE A 79 -2.49 -21.70 4.64
CA ILE A 79 -2.75 -21.47 3.23
C ILE A 79 -2.49 -20.00 2.82
N ASN A 80 -2.57 -19.07 3.76
CA ASN A 80 -2.42 -17.63 3.54
C ASN A 80 -1.02 -17.10 3.85
N LEU A 81 -0.12 -17.93 4.41
CA LEU A 81 1.25 -17.55 4.73
C LEU A 81 2.03 -16.97 3.54
N PRO A 82 1.83 -17.41 2.29
CA PRO A 82 2.48 -16.78 1.14
C PRO A 82 2.12 -15.31 0.92
N LEU A 83 0.97 -14.83 1.42
CA LEU A 83 0.60 -13.41 1.41
C LEU A 83 1.27 -12.62 2.54
N TYR A 84 1.64 -13.31 3.62
CA TYR A 84 2.26 -12.74 4.81
C TYR A 84 3.78 -12.65 4.69
N TYR A 85 4.43 -13.68 4.17
CA TYR A 85 5.88 -13.74 4.03
C TYR A 85 6.36 -13.33 2.63
N PRO A 86 7.60 -12.82 2.49
CA PRO A 86 8.57 -12.51 3.55
C PRO A 86 8.22 -11.22 4.29
N LEU A 87 8.63 -11.16 5.55
CA LEU A 87 8.44 -9.96 6.36
C LEU A 87 9.36 -8.84 5.88
N ASP A 88 8.85 -7.64 5.90
CA ASP A 88 9.63 -6.42 5.80
C ASP A 88 9.99 -5.88 7.18
N GLU A 89 11.02 -5.07 7.25
CA GLU A 89 11.52 -4.50 8.50
C GLU A 89 11.83 -3.02 8.34
N ILE A 90 11.71 -2.29 9.43
CA ILE A 90 12.13 -0.90 9.51
C ILE A 90 13.27 -0.83 10.50
N THR A 91 14.41 -0.35 10.02
CA THR A 91 15.59 -0.17 10.88
C THR A 91 15.33 0.96 11.89
N PRO A 92 16.06 0.98 13.01
CA PRO A 92 15.97 2.09 13.98
C PRO A 92 16.21 3.47 13.37
N GLY A 93 16.87 3.56 12.21
CA GLY A 93 17.04 4.80 11.45
C GLY A 93 15.87 5.13 10.50
N GLY A 94 14.73 4.44 10.60
CA GLY A 94 13.56 4.70 9.76
C GLY A 94 13.65 4.18 8.32
N VAL A 95 14.69 3.44 7.98
CA VAL A 95 14.86 2.89 6.62
C VAL A 95 14.05 1.62 6.47
N TRP A 96 13.22 1.58 5.45
CA TRP A 96 12.40 0.41 5.13
C TRP A 96 13.20 -0.61 4.33
N VAL A 97 13.46 -1.77 4.94
CA VAL A 97 14.19 -2.90 4.34
C VAL A 97 13.19 -3.92 3.82
N LYS A 98 13.25 -4.15 2.53
CA LYS A 98 12.41 -5.11 1.81
C LYS A 98 13.23 -6.31 1.37
N ASN A 99 12.59 -7.49 1.28
CA ASN A 99 13.26 -8.66 0.72
C ASN A 99 13.61 -8.44 -0.75
N THR A 100 14.77 -8.94 -1.19
CA THR A 100 15.28 -8.73 -2.55
C THR A 100 14.65 -9.62 -3.60
N SER A 101 14.07 -10.76 -3.20
CA SER A 101 13.56 -11.76 -4.15
C SER A 101 12.04 -11.80 -4.26
N ARG A 102 11.31 -11.43 -3.22
CA ARG A 102 9.84 -11.43 -3.20
C ARG A 102 9.31 -10.53 -2.09
N TRP A 103 8.06 -10.10 -2.21
CA TRP A 103 7.40 -9.22 -1.26
C TRP A 103 6.12 -9.84 -0.73
N SER A 104 5.79 -9.53 0.53
CA SER A 104 4.48 -9.83 1.06
C SER A 104 3.42 -8.92 0.41
N LEU A 105 2.15 -9.28 0.53
CA LEU A 105 1.06 -8.46 0.01
C LEU A 105 1.05 -7.06 0.63
N TRP A 106 1.35 -6.95 1.93
CA TRP A 106 1.47 -5.65 2.59
C TRP A 106 2.60 -4.80 2.01
N THR A 107 3.76 -5.39 1.79
CA THR A 107 4.92 -4.70 1.21
C THR A 107 4.60 -4.15 -0.18
N VAL A 108 3.87 -4.93 -1.00
CA VAL A 108 3.38 -4.48 -2.33
C VAL A 108 2.42 -3.31 -2.18
N ILE A 109 1.39 -3.45 -1.34
CA ILE A 109 0.39 -2.40 -1.12
C ILE A 109 1.07 -1.12 -0.64
N ARG A 110 1.88 -1.20 0.42
CA ARG A 110 2.56 -0.03 0.97
C ARG A 110 3.44 0.68 -0.06
N HIS A 111 4.20 -0.09 -0.84
CA HIS A 111 5.06 0.48 -1.88
C HIS A 111 4.25 1.28 -2.88
N HIS A 112 3.19 0.69 -3.44
CA HIS A 112 2.38 1.32 -4.47
C HIS A 112 1.43 2.42 -3.96
N VAL A 113 1.10 2.40 -2.68
CA VAL A 113 0.46 3.56 -2.03
C VAL A 113 1.43 4.73 -1.94
N MET A 114 2.70 4.49 -1.57
CA MET A 114 3.71 5.54 -1.47
C MET A 114 4.13 6.10 -2.84
N THR A 115 4.12 5.29 -3.90
CA THR A 115 4.40 5.75 -5.27
C THR A 115 3.19 6.43 -5.92
N GLY A 116 2.00 6.30 -5.33
CA GLY A 116 0.77 6.86 -5.88
C GLY A 116 0.07 6.00 -6.94
N ASP A 117 0.56 4.79 -7.17
CA ASP A 117 -0.04 3.85 -8.14
C ASP A 117 -1.37 3.25 -7.64
N LEU A 118 -1.57 3.24 -6.33
CA LEU A 118 -2.79 2.77 -5.68
C LEU A 118 -3.50 3.93 -4.99
N VAL A 119 -4.76 4.14 -5.37
CA VAL A 119 -5.65 5.08 -4.68
C VAL A 119 -6.14 4.44 -3.39
N VAL A 120 -5.96 5.16 -2.31
CA VAL A 120 -6.38 4.75 -0.97
C VAL A 120 -7.70 5.43 -0.63
N TYR A 121 -8.62 4.67 -0.05
CA TYR A 121 -9.88 5.20 0.48
C TYR A 121 -9.89 5.06 1.99
N ASP A 122 -10.09 6.18 2.67
CA ASP A 122 -10.13 6.18 4.14
C ASP A 122 -11.20 5.20 4.66
N ALA A 123 -10.85 4.39 5.63
CA ALA A 123 -11.81 3.47 6.26
C ALA A 123 -12.88 4.21 7.07
N GLU A 124 -12.51 5.35 7.64
CA GLU A 124 -13.38 6.21 8.46
C GLU A 124 -13.76 7.46 7.66
N ASN A 125 -15.04 7.82 7.67
CA ASN A 125 -15.52 9.00 6.97
C ASN A 125 -14.99 10.29 7.64
N PRO A 126 -14.11 11.07 7.00
CA PRO A 126 -13.50 12.24 7.60
C PRO A 126 -14.48 13.41 7.81
N ALA A 127 -15.61 13.41 7.09
CA ALA A 127 -16.61 14.49 7.16
C ALA A 127 -17.75 14.19 8.16
N ALA A 128 -17.79 12.99 8.72
CA ALA A 128 -18.89 12.60 9.60
C ALA A 128 -18.72 13.12 11.03
N ILE A 129 -19.82 13.57 11.64
CA ILE A 129 -19.89 13.82 13.08
C ILE A 129 -20.00 12.45 13.78
N GLY A 130 -18.89 11.96 14.34
CA GLY A 130 -18.76 10.62 14.92
C GLY A 130 -18.05 9.65 13.97
N ARG A 131 -17.76 8.45 14.48
CA ARG A 131 -17.02 7.45 13.71
C ARG A 131 -17.97 6.65 12.83
N ILE A 132 -17.94 6.94 11.54
CA ILE A 132 -18.67 6.17 10.52
C ILE A 132 -17.63 5.48 9.64
N PHE A 133 -17.71 4.15 9.58
CA PHE A 133 -16.84 3.31 8.76
C PHE A 133 -17.57 2.98 7.45
N ASP A 134 -17.33 3.79 6.44
CA ASP A 134 -17.92 3.64 5.10
C ASP A 134 -16.87 3.62 3.97
N GLY A 135 -15.62 3.39 4.32
CA GLY A 135 -14.51 3.35 3.35
C GLY A 135 -14.66 2.29 2.27
N ASP A 136 -15.45 1.23 2.55
CA ASP A 136 -15.82 0.22 1.57
C ASP A 136 -16.74 0.76 0.45
N GLN A 137 -17.25 1.97 0.56
CA GLN A 137 -18.05 2.65 -0.47
C GLN A 137 -17.18 3.50 -1.41
N PHE A 138 -15.86 3.59 -1.17
CA PHE A 138 -14.89 4.29 -2.02
C PHE A 138 -15.21 5.78 -2.26
N LYS A 139 -15.71 6.47 -1.24
CA LYS A 139 -16.15 7.87 -1.38
C LYS A 139 -15.06 8.90 -1.15
N HIS A 140 -14.07 8.57 -0.34
CA HIS A 140 -13.03 9.50 0.12
C HIS A 140 -11.67 9.05 -0.37
N PRO A 141 -11.31 9.31 -1.64
CA PRO A 141 -10.02 8.92 -2.20
C PRO A 141 -8.90 9.80 -1.62
N ILE A 142 -7.79 9.17 -1.31
CA ILE A 142 -6.53 9.81 -0.95
C ILE A 142 -5.52 9.39 -2.01
N MET A 143 -5.07 10.36 -2.80
CA MET A 143 -4.11 10.17 -3.88
C MET A 143 -3.24 11.40 -4.02
N PRO A 144 -1.99 11.27 -4.49
CA PRO A 144 -1.14 12.41 -4.74
C PRO A 144 -1.64 13.22 -5.93
N GLU A 145 -1.17 14.45 -6.06
CA GLU A 145 -1.33 15.21 -7.30
C GLU A 145 -0.60 14.52 -8.47
N ASP A 146 -1.10 14.71 -9.68
CA ASP A 146 -0.54 14.12 -10.88
C ASP A 146 0.98 14.33 -10.99
N GLY A 147 1.71 13.23 -11.13
CA GLY A 147 3.17 13.24 -11.23
C GLY A 147 3.92 13.43 -9.90
N LYS A 148 3.23 13.44 -8.78
CA LYS A 148 3.82 13.45 -7.45
C LYS A 148 3.66 12.10 -6.73
N ASP A 149 4.42 11.92 -5.67
CA ASP A 149 4.41 10.75 -4.81
C ASP A 149 4.45 11.15 -3.32
N TYR A 150 4.56 10.17 -2.43
CA TYR A 150 4.66 10.39 -0.98
C TYR A 150 5.82 11.35 -0.60
N PHE A 151 6.92 11.35 -1.33
CA PHE A 151 8.09 12.15 -0.99
C PHE A 151 7.99 13.59 -1.49
N THR A 152 7.25 13.84 -2.54
CA THR A 152 7.14 15.12 -3.24
C THR A 152 5.88 15.90 -2.89
N ASP A 153 4.79 15.21 -2.52
CA ASP A 153 3.53 15.83 -2.11
C ASP A 153 3.39 15.85 -0.58
N SER A 154 3.41 17.03 0.02
CA SER A 154 3.33 17.20 1.48
C SER A 154 1.93 16.93 2.04
N VAL A 155 0.87 17.22 1.28
CA VAL A 155 -0.52 16.99 1.70
C VAL A 155 -0.80 15.51 1.69
N PHE A 156 -0.52 14.85 0.57
CA PHE A 156 -0.64 13.40 0.44
C PHE A 156 0.17 12.67 1.51
N ARG A 157 1.40 13.12 1.77
CA ARG A 157 2.25 12.56 2.82
C ARG A 157 1.59 12.62 4.20
N SER A 158 0.99 13.75 4.56
CA SER A 158 0.35 13.89 5.87
C SER A 158 -0.89 13.02 6.03
N GLU A 159 -1.65 12.83 4.96
CA GLU A 159 -2.85 12.00 4.96
C GLU A 159 -2.51 10.50 4.99
N VAL A 160 -1.60 10.07 4.10
CA VAL A 160 -1.18 8.66 4.02
C VAL A 160 -0.41 8.22 5.24
N PHE A 161 0.36 9.13 5.85
CA PHE A 161 1.12 8.85 7.05
C PHE A 161 0.26 8.21 8.16
N ARG A 162 -0.92 8.79 8.44
CA ARG A 162 -1.85 8.27 9.46
C ARG A 162 -2.42 6.88 9.14
N LEU A 163 -2.37 6.47 7.87
CA LEU A 163 -2.85 5.18 7.40
C LEU A 163 -1.76 4.11 7.41
N LEU A 164 -0.50 4.51 7.24
CA LEU A 164 0.63 3.61 7.16
C LEU A 164 1.43 3.47 8.47
N GLY A 165 1.13 4.31 9.46
CA GLY A 165 1.84 4.29 10.73
C GLY A 165 1.11 4.97 11.87
N THR A 166 1.73 4.97 13.03
CA THR A 166 1.29 5.68 14.22
C THR A 166 2.43 6.52 14.77
N LEU A 167 2.09 7.65 15.36
CA LEU A 167 3.07 8.42 16.12
C LEU A 167 3.43 7.68 17.41
N ALA A 168 4.69 7.63 17.73
CA ALA A 168 5.15 7.16 19.01
C ALA A 168 4.45 7.93 20.15
N PRO A 169 4.22 7.30 21.30
CA PRO A 169 3.70 8.01 22.47
C PRO A 169 4.63 9.17 22.81
N VAL A 170 4.04 10.25 23.30
CA VAL A 170 4.83 11.40 23.78
C VAL A 170 5.62 10.97 24.99
N GLU A 171 6.88 11.34 25.06
CA GLU A 171 7.66 11.18 26.27
C GLU A 171 7.06 12.05 27.38
N THR A 172 6.78 11.41 28.50
CA THR A 172 6.22 12.08 29.69
C THR A 172 7.13 11.84 30.87
N ASP A 173 7.15 12.80 31.78
CA ASP A 173 7.83 12.68 33.07
C ASP A 173 7.06 11.72 34.03
N GLU A 174 7.59 11.54 35.22
CA GLU A 174 6.96 10.70 36.28
C GLU A 174 5.55 11.15 36.69
N PHE A 175 5.20 12.38 36.37
CA PHE A 175 3.88 12.98 36.66
C PHE A 175 2.93 12.96 35.47
N GLY A 176 3.38 12.39 34.30
CA GLY A 176 2.57 12.34 33.09
C GLY A 176 2.56 13.65 32.26
N THR A 177 3.43 14.62 32.61
CA THR A 177 3.60 15.85 31.84
C THR A 177 4.51 15.63 30.65
N MET A 178 4.15 16.19 29.48
CA MET A 178 4.97 16.06 28.28
C MET A 178 6.31 16.75 28.49
N ILE A 179 7.39 16.04 28.14
CA ILE A 179 8.76 16.57 28.22
C ILE A 179 9.00 17.48 27.02
N ALA A 180 9.23 18.79 27.30
CA ALA A 180 9.55 19.77 26.28
C ALA A 180 11.01 19.64 25.83
N LEU A 181 11.30 20.10 24.61
CA LEU A 181 12.69 20.33 24.19
C LEU A 181 13.35 21.33 25.13
N LYS A 182 14.60 21.05 25.48
CA LYS A 182 15.40 21.98 26.29
C LYS A 182 16.28 22.84 25.37
N ASP A 183 16.43 24.10 25.73
CA ASP A 183 17.40 25.01 25.12
C ASP A 183 18.84 24.72 25.62
N GLN A 184 19.79 25.47 25.12
CA GLN A 184 21.19 25.34 25.52
C GLN A 184 21.45 25.63 27.01
N TYR A 185 20.49 26.23 27.70
CA TYR A 185 20.56 26.58 29.13
C TYR A 185 19.73 25.62 30.01
N GLY A 186 19.04 24.65 29.41
CA GLY A 186 18.22 23.66 30.10
C GLY A 186 16.79 24.12 30.41
N TYR A 187 16.36 25.27 29.89
CA TYR A 187 14.97 25.73 29.97
C TYR A 187 14.13 25.14 28.84
N ASP A 188 12.79 25.11 29.01
CA ASP A 188 11.89 24.66 27.97
C ASP A 188 11.98 25.59 26.76
N SER A 189 12.23 25.01 25.60
CA SER A 189 12.28 25.75 24.33
C SER A 189 10.90 26.30 24.01
N ILE A 190 10.83 27.58 23.71
CA ILE A 190 9.61 28.29 23.33
C ILE A 190 9.73 28.84 21.92
N GLN A 191 8.63 28.87 21.18
CA GLN A 191 8.53 29.49 19.86
C GLN A 191 7.41 30.52 19.87
N GLU A 192 7.72 31.72 19.42
CA GLU A 192 6.74 32.78 19.22
C GLU A 192 6.12 32.63 17.82
N LEU A 193 4.79 32.54 17.75
CA LEU A 193 4.03 32.47 16.52
C LEU A 193 3.83 33.89 15.96
N PRO A 194 3.53 34.01 14.63
CA PRO A 194 3.28 35.31 13.98
C PRO A 194 2.11 36.11 14.58
N ASN A 195 1.23 35.46 15.32
CA ASN A 195 0.12 36.09 16.04
C ASN A 195 0.50 36.60 17.45
N GLY A 196 1.77 36.41 17.87
CA GLY A 196 2.27 36.80 19.19
C GLY A 196 2.06 35.76 20.29
N ASP A 197 1.46 34.61 19.98
CA ASP A 197 1.32 33.54 20.97
C ASP A 197 2.64 32.79 21.17
N ILE A 198 2.92 32.43 22.41
CA ILE A 198 4.11 31.67 22.78
C ILE A 198 3.70 30.21 22.98
N ILE A 199 4.34 29.31 22.25
CA ILE A 199 4.13 27.87 22.40
C ILE A 199 5.40 27.17 22.86
N THR A 200 5.25 26.14 23.72
CA THR A 200 6.34 25.26 24.11
C THR A 200 6.64 24.28 22.98
N VAL A 201 7.90 24.14 22.64
CA VAL A 201 8.37 23.24 21.59
C VAL A 201 8.62 21.86 22.17
N TYR A 202 7.96 20.85 21.60
CA TYR A 202 8.18 19.45 21.96
C TYR A 202 9.04 18.74 20.92
N PRO A 203 9.77 17.68 21.31
CA PRO A 203 10.53 16.90 20.37
C PRO A 203 9.61 16.30 19.30
N PRO A 204 10.07 16.22 18.03
CA PRO A 204 9.32 15.56 17.00
C PRO A 204 9.09 14.10 17.39
N ARG A 205 7.85 13.63 17.25
CA ARG A 205 7.53 12.24 17.55
C ARG A 205 8.07 11.32 16.49
N ASP A 206 8.68 10.24 16.93
CA ASP A 206 9.03 9.15 16.03
C ASP A 206 7.79 8.49 15.44
N THR A 207 7.95 7.92 14.26
CA THR A 207 6.88 7.21 13.59
C THR A 207 7.09 5.73 13.71
N ASN A 208 6.10 5.05 14.27
CA ASN A 208 6.00 3.60 14.24
C ASN A 208 5.21 3.20 12.97
N TRP A 209 5.94 2.84 11.94
CA TRP A 209 5.35 2.40 10.68
C TRP A 209 4.83 0.97 10.78
N PHE A 210 3.66 0.73 10.20
CA PHE A 210 3.14 -0.63 10.07
C PHE A 210 4.00 -1.44 9.10
N THR A 211 4.37 -2.62 9.54
CA THR A 211 5.10 -3.62 8.76
C THR A 211 4.18 -4.82 8.48
N SER A 212 4.65 -5.77 7.68
CA SER A 212 3.92 -7.01 7.42
C SER A 212 3.54 -7.76 8.70
N LYS A 213 4.32 -7.60 9.78
CA LYS A 213 4.06 -8.23 11.10
C LYS A 213 2.78 -7.71 11.76
N ASP A 214 2.41 -6.46 11.46
CA ASP A 214 1.27 -5.79 12.09
C ASP A 214 -0.05 -6.14 11.40
N ILE A 215 0.02 -6.59 10.16
CA ILE A 215 -1.17 -6.97 9.39
C ILE A 215 -1.59 -8.37 9.78
N VAL A 216 -2.82 -8.50 10.25
CA VAL A 216 -3.38 -9.76 10.74
C VAL A 216 -4.28 -10.42 9.72
N GLN A 217 -5.03 -9.62 8.99
CA GLN A 217 -6.08 -10.08 8.08
C GLN A 217 -6.20 -9.13 6.89
N TYR A 218 -6.79 -9.63 5.81
CA TYR A 218 -7.33 -8.80 4.75
C TYR A 218 -8.85 -8.98 4.69
N ARG A 219 -9.57 -7.87 4.69
CA ARG A 219 -11.01 -7.88 4.44
C ARG A 219 -11.26 -7.66 2.95
N ILE A 220 -12.11 -8.48 2.36
CA ILE A 220 -12.44 -8.43 0.94
C ILE A 220 -13.93 -8.14 0.82
N LYS A 221 -14.28 -7.20 -0.06
CA LYS A 221 -15.64 -6.91 -0.49
C LYS A 221 -15.86 -7.53 -1.85
N GLU A 222 -16.84 -8.38 -1.96
CA GLU A 222 -17.15 -9.17 -3.16
C GLU A 222 -18.61 -8.99 -3.56
N ASP A 223 -18.88 -8.99 -4.87
CA ASP A 223 -20.22 -9.18 -5.40
C ASP A 223 -20.32 -10.57 -6.05
N TRP A 224 -21.22 -11.37 -5.52
CA TRP A 224 -21.62 -12.66 -6.04
C TRP A 224 -22.84 -12.45 -6.90
N PHE A 225 -22.84 -12.94 -8.12
CA PHE A 225 -23.97 -12.76 -9.04
C PHE A 225 -24.14 -13.94 -9.97
N PHE A 226 -25.37 -14.17 -10.39
CA PHE A 226 -25.68 -15.16 -11.41
C PHE A 226 -25.89 -14.45 -12.75
N ASP A 227 -25.02 -14.79 -13.70
CA ASP A 227 -25.11 -14.29 -15.07
C ASP A 227 -26.00 -15.21 -15.91
N LYS A 228 -27.14 -14.69 -16.32
CA LYS A 228 -28.12 -15.41 -17.13
C LYS A 228 -27.57 -15.78 -18.49
N GLN A 229 -26.79 -14.90 -19.10
CA GLN A 229 -26.28 -15.10 -20.46
C GLN A 229 -25.29 -16.27 -20.53
N ARG A 230 -24.41 -16.37 -19.53
CA ARG A 230 -23.41 -17.44 -19.42
C ARG A 230 -23.88 -18.63 -18.57
N SER A 231 -25.02 -18.50 -17.89
CA SER A 231 -25.56 -19.50 -16.95
C SER A 231 -24.56 -19.92 -15.86
N VAL A 232 -23.79 -18.96 -15.33
CA VAL A 232 -22.78 -19.21 -14.31
C VAL A 232 -22.97 -18.30 -13.10
N LEU A 233 -22.65 -18.84 -11.92
CA LEU A 233 -22.44 -18.06 -10.71
C LEU A 233 -20.99 -17.55 -10.73
N ASP A 234 -20.82 -16.24 -10.72
CA ASP A 234 -19.52 -15.59 -10.78
C ASP A 234 -19.31 -14.70 -9.56
N VAL A 235 -18.06 -14.40 -9.25
CA VAL A 235 -17.65 -13.57 -8.11
C VAL A 235 -16.71 -12.48 -8.58
N ARG A 236 -16.99 -11.25 -8.19
CA ARG A 236 -16.08 -10.11 -8.43
C ARG A 236 -15.62 -9.50 -7.13
N ILE A 237 -14.32 -9.43 -6.97
CA ILE A 237 -13.72 -8.66 -5.89
C ILE A 237 -13.84 -7.18 -6.25
N LEU A 238 -14.44 -6.41 -5.36
CA LEU A 238 -14.60 -4.96 -5.51
C LEU A 238 -13.58 -4.18 -4.68
N GLY A 239 -13.20 -4.70 -3.53
CA GLY A 239 -12.25 -4.02 -2.66
C GLY A 239 -11.49 -4.94 -1.74
N ILE A 240 -10.36 -4.44 -1.29
CA ILE A 240 -9.51 -5.09 -0.28
C ILE A 240 -9.08 -4.07 0.75
N ALA A 241 -9.06 -4.47 2.02
CA ALA A 241 -8.61 -3.64 3.13
C ALA A 241 -7.66 -4.44 4.03
N PRO A 242 -6.46 -3.93 4.32
CA PRO A 242 -5.59 -4.49 5.36
C PRO A 242 -6.17 -4.19 6.74
N VAL A 243 -6.06 -5.17 7.63
CA VAL A 243 -6.63 -5.13 8.98
C VAL A 243 -5.55 -5.38 10.02
N ILE A 244 -5.52 -4.54 11.04
CA ILE A 244 -4.60 -4.65 12.17
C ILE A 244 -5.36 -4.87 13.48
N TYR A 245 -4.64 -5.29 14.52
CA TYR A 245 -5.19 -5.29 15.87
C TYR A 245 -5.35 -3.86 16.39
N LYS A 246 -6.49 -3.59 16.99
CA LYS A 246 -6.71 -2.40 17.80
C LYS A 246 -6.19 -2.67 19.20
N ARG A 247 -5.19 -1.91 19.61
CA ARG A 247 -4.61 -2.00 20.97
C ARG A 247 -5.11 -0.85 21.82
N GLU A 248 -5.43 -1.16 23.06
CA GLU A 248 -5.73 -0.18 24.10
C GLU A 248 -4.43 0.37 24.73
N LYS A 249 -4.56 1.32 25.64
CA LYS A 249 -3.40 1.95 26.30
C LYS A 249 -2.56 0.97 27.13
N ASP A 250 -3.17 -0.07 27.65
CA ASP A 250 -2.52 -1.17 28.39
C ASP A 250 -1.93 -2.25 27.49
N ASN A 251 -1.87 -1.98 26.17
CA ASN A 251 -1.42 -2.89 25.13
C ASN A 251 -2.29 -4.15 24.93
N SER A 252 -3.45 -4.25 25.61
CA SER A 252 -4.43 -5.30 25.36
C SER A 252 -5.09 -5.14 23.99
N ILE A 253 -5.52 -6.27 23.39
CA ILE A 253 -6.20 -6.27 22.11
C ILE A 253 -7.70 -6.11 22.35
N SER A 254 -8.27 -4.99 21.90
CA SER A 254 -9.72 -4.74 22.00
C SER A 254 -10.51 -5.14 20.76
N GLY A 255 -9.83 -5.55 19.70
CA GLY A 255 -10.46 -5.95 18.45
C GLY A 255 -9.56 -5.77 17.24
N THR A 256 -10.17 -5.63 16.09
CA THR A 256 -9.50 -5.36 14.81
C THR A 256 -10.03 -4.08 14.19
N ARG A 257 -9.20 -3.40 13.40
CA ARG A 257 -9.62 -2.26 12.60
C ARG A 257 -9.05 -2.34 11.19
N GLU A 258 -9.83 -1.89 10.23
CA GLU A 258 -9.39 -1.67 8.86
C GLU A 258 -8.52 -0.40 8.82
N LEU A 259 -7.42 -0.45 8.07
CA LEU A 259 -6.58 0.73 7.89
C LEU A 259 -7.17 1.65 6.83
N PHE A 260 -7.46 1.09 5.67
CA PHE A 260 -8.02 1.77 4.51
C PHE A 260 -8.58 0.75 3.53
N TRP A 261 -9.30 1.21 2.53
CA TRP A 261 -9.79 0.40 1.43
C TRP A 261 -9.06 0.72 0.13
N LEU A 262 -8.89 -0.30 -0.68
CA LEU A 262 -8.35 -0.20 -2.04
C LEU A 262 -9.39 -0.71 -3.02
N TYR A 263 -9.58 0.00 -4.12
CA TYR A 263 -10.49 -0.43 -5.18
C TYR A 263 -9.81 -1.49 -6.04
N PHE A 264 -10.41 -2.69 -6.09
CA PHE A 264 -9.74 -3.84 -6.70
C PHE A 264 -9.84 -3.90 -8.23
N PRO A 265 -11.00 -3.61 -8.88
CA PRO A 265 -11.21 -3.89 -10.30
C PRO A 265 -10.26 -3.19 -11.25
N THR A 266 -9.89 -1.96 -10.98
CA THR A 266 -8.97 -1.17 -11.79
C THR A 266 -7.58 -1.13 -11.17
N ASP A 267 -7.43 -0.61 -9.96
CA ASP A 267 -6.15 -0.26 -9.37
C ASP A 267 -5.35 -1.48 -8.94
N CYS A 268 -5.90 -2.25 -7.98
CA CYS A 268 -5.19 -3.41 -7.44
C CYS A 268 -4.87 -4.46 -8.50
N ARG A 269 -5.77 -4.70 -9.46
CA ARG A 269 -5.54 -5.70 -10.51
C ARG A 269 -4.34 -5.38 -11.39
N TYR A 270 -4.14 -4.10 -11.74
CA TYR A 270 -2.98 -3.67 -12.52
C TYR A 270 -1.69 -3.85 -11.74
N VAL A 271 -1.69 -3.42 -10.49
CA VAL A 271 -0.51 -3.53 -9.62
C VAL A 271 -0.21 -5.00 -9.32
N PHE A 272 -1.19 -5.75 -8.82
CA PHE A 272 -0.96 -7.13 -8.37
C PHE A 272 -0.67 -8.09 -9.52
N ASN A 273 -1.06 -7.77 -10.76
CA ASN A 273 -0.72 -8.57 -11.91
C ASN A 273 0.81 -8.66 -12.16
N ASN A 274 1.57 -7.72 -11.62
CA ASN A 274 3.03 -7.72 -11.72
C ASN A 274 3.71 -8.57 -10.64
N TYR A 275 2.93 -9.05 -9.67
CA TYR A 275 3.42 -9.85 -8.55
C TYR A 275 2.78 -11.23 -8.58
N PHE A 276 3.42 -12.17 -7.93
CA PHE A 276 2.87 -13.50 -7.76
C PHE A 276 3.35 -14.09 -6.46
N VAL A 277 2.52 -14.97 -5.97
CA VAL A 277 2.73 -15.70 -4.74
C VAL A 277 3.51 -16.96 -5.09
N TYR A 278 4.64 -17.15 -4.43
CA TYR A 278 5.41 -18.38 -4.56
C TYR A 278 4.75 -19.47 -3.71
N ASN A 279 4.37 -20.55 -4.36
CA ASN A 279 3.92 -21.75 -3.70
C ASN A 279 5.05 -22.79 -3.78
N GLU A 280 5.58 -23.21 -2.64
CA GLU A 280 6.67 -24.17 -2.56
C GLU A 280 6.22 -25.63 -2.75
N HIS A 281 5.00 -25.85 -3.20
CA HIS A 281 4.43 -27.18 -3.41
C HIS A 281 4.07 -27.42 -4.87
#